data_ea9016b502db732da880cb914fab6fe1
#
_entry.id   ea9016b502db732da880cb914fab6fe1
#
_cell.length_a   1.000
_cell.length_b   1.000
_cell.length_c   1.000
_cell.angle_alpha   90.00
_cell.angle_beta   90.00
_cell.angle_gamma   90.00
#
_symmetry.space_group_name_H-M   'P 1'
#
loop_
_entity.id
_entity.type
_entity.pdbx_description
1 polymer ?
#
loop_
_entity_poly.entity_id
_entity_poly.type
_entity_poly.pdbx_seq_one_letter_code
_entity_poly.pdbx_strand_id
1 'polypeptide(L)'
;MRIVFDLDDTICRTQNRDYVNSSEISAVVSKMREMRKTLPDVEIIVHTSRGMASCNGDVEAAEKKNRPTVEKWLSEHGIEVDGIIFGKPLADLYVDDKAMAAEDFAQAEIRQFHGFSGAKVTRIGNVVIKEADNVNAQAKWYREAAVHYHGRHDMPCFVTVPQVYSVTLGKLYMKYVNGVSGVKAVNHALVSDIMSVLLCERTLDGENDLDAYAKYVESRAASVGLKTDIGERLRKCEPLKRRTFCHGDLSLQNIISYGSCYAFIDPSPKQGIESWILDAAKLRASLNILDEVLENTAHSAALVVTLDRRVGSNELMRAVKLAEESHIIRVWYYARKLGMKPQEKQLETYYRRVYGG
;
A
#
# COMPACT_ATOMS: atom_id res chain seq x y z
N MET A 1 -9.11 0.20 14.34
CA MET A 1 -8.05 1.26 14.32
C MET A 1 -8.34 2.23 15.44
N ARG A 2 -7.32 2.73 16.16
CA ARG A 2 -7.52 3.70 17.26
C ARG A 2 -6.99 5.07 16.85
N ILE A 3 -7.80 6.11 17.03
CA ILE A 3 -7.44 7.51 16.84
C ILE A 3 -7.64 8.23 18.17
N VAL A 4 -6.65 9.02 18.57
CA VAL A 4 -6.67 9.75 19.83
C VAL A 4 -6.75 11.24 19.54
N PHE A 5 -7.74 11.91 20.09
CA PHE A 5 -7.95 13.34 19.98
C PHE A 5 -7.64 14.04 21.31
N ASP A 6 -6.97 15.17 21.25
CA ASP A 6 -7.00 16.10 22.37
C ASP A 6 -8.39 16.77 22.46
N LEU A 7 -8.71 17.36 23.59
CA LEU A 7 -10.03 17.97 23.83
C LEU A 7 -9.99 19.48 23.59
N ASP A 8 -9.24 20.19 24.42
CA ASP A 8 -9.19 21.64 24.39
C ASP A 8 -8.38 22.16 23.19
N ASP A 9 -8.91 23.12 22.47
CA ASP A 9 -8.36 23.68 21.21
C ASP A 9 -8.19 22.66 20.07
N THR A 10 -8.78 21.46 20.21
CA THR A 10 -8.82 20.41 19.20
C THR A 10 -10.25 20.03 18.84
N ILE A 11 -11.06 19.58 19.79
CA ILE A 11 -12.49 19.25 19.61
C ILE A 11 -13.35 20.42 20.04
N CYS A 12 -12.97 21.08 21.14
CA CYS A 12 -13.70 22.24 21.67
C CYS A 12 -12.77 23.43 21.86
N ARG A 13 -13.37 24.62 21.83
CA ARG A 13 -12.72 25.89 22.17
C ARG A 13 -13.26 26.41 23.48
N THR A 14 -12.40 26.51 24.48
CA THR A 14 -12.73 26.96 25.84
C THR A 14 -12.24 28.40 26.03
N GLN A 15 -13.13 29.31 26.45
CA GLN A 15 -12.77 30.68 26.79
C GLN A 15 -12.79 30.85 28.31
N ASN A 16 -11.81 31.54 28.88
CA ASN A 16 -11.73 31.86 30.31
C ASN A 16 -11.88 30.66 31.26
N ARG A 17 -11.51 29.46 30.82
CA ARG A 17 -11.71 28.20 31.58
C ARG A 17 -13.17 27.86 31.86
N ASP A 18 -14.09 28.40 31.12
CA ASP A 18 -15.51 28.01 31.16
C ASP A 18 -15.71 26.71 30.37
N TYR A 19 -15.44 25.60 31.01
CA TYR A 19 -15.53 24.27 30.40
C TYR A 19 -16.95 23.81 30.11
N VAL A 20 -17.94 24.41 30.78
CA VAL A 20 -19.35 24.06 30.61
C VAL A 20 -19.91 24.65 29.30
N ASN A 21 -19.51 25.88 28.98
CA ASN A 21 -19.97 26.61 27.80
C ASN A 21 -18.94 26.61 26.67
N SER A 22 -18.04 25.63 26.62
CA SER A 22 -17.11 25.45 25.50
C SER A 22 -17.86 25.26 24.20
N SER A 23 -17.44 25.93 23.12
CA SER A 23 -17.99 25.73 21.78
C SER A 23 -17.29 24.59 21.05
N GLU A 24 -17.99 23.81 20.22
CA GLU A 24 -17.36 22.81 19.37
C GLU A 24 -16.52 23.48 18.25
N ILE A 25 -15.43 22.81 17.87
CA ILE A 25 -14.71 23.13 16.64
C ILE A 25 -15.36 22.32 15.51
N SER A 26 -16.38 22.90 14.91
CA SER A 26 -17.33 22.19 14.03
C SER A 26 -16.67 21.48 12.85
N ALA A 27 -15.55 22.02 12.32
CA ALA A 27 -14.81 21.38 11.24
C ALA A 27 -14.20 20.03 11.68
N VAL A 28 -13.61 19.96 12.87
CA VAL A 28 -13.02 18.73 13.44
C VAL A 28 -14.13 17.75 13.80
N VAL A 29 -15.18 18.22 14.50
CA VAL A 29 -16.30 17.36 14.91
C VAL A 29 -17.04 16.76 13.71
N SER A 30 -17.27 17.55 12.66
CA SER A 30 -17.86 17.04 11.41
C SER A 30 -16.98 15.95 10.77
N LYS A 31 -15.66 16.13 10.79
CA LYS A 31 -14.73 15.15 10.28
C LYS A 31 -14.67 13.88 11.16
N MET A 32 -14.80 13.99 12.46
CA MET A 32 -14.93 12.83 13.37
C MET A 32 -16.20 12.02 13.03
N ARG A 33 -17.31 12.68 12.79
CA ARG A 33 -18.56 12.02 12.38
C ARG A 33 -18.45 11.35 11.00
N GLU A 34 -17.80 12.00 10.03
CA GLU A 34 -17.49 11.40 8.72
C GLU A 34 -16.59 10.17 8.87
N MET A 35 -15.56 10.27 9.71
CA MET A 35 -14.64 9.17 9.98
C MET A 35 -15.36 7.96 10.57
N ARG A 36 -16.26 8.15 11.54
CA ARG A 36 -17.06 7.07 12.13
C ARG A 36 -17.92 6.35 11.09
N LYS A 37 -18.49 7.09 10.13
CA LYS A 37 -19.28 6.52 9.02
C LYS A 37 -18.41 5.75 8.03
N THR A 38 -17.23 6.27 7.69
CA THR A 38 -16.33 5.69 6.70
C THR A 38 -15.57 4.49 7.25
N LEU A 39 -15.28 4.51 8.56
CA LEU A 39 -14.46 3.52 9.28
C LEU A 39 -15.27 2.99 10.48
N PRO A 40 -16.24 2.07 10.27
CA PRO A 40 -17.14 1.63 11.35
C PRO A 40 -16.43 0.99 12.55
N ASP A 41 -15.26 0.38 12.34
CA ASP A 41 -14.43 -0.24 13.40
C ASP A 41 -13.39 0.73 14.00
N VAL A 42 -13.52 2.05 13.77
CA VAL A 42 -12.59 3.01 14.37
C VAL A 42 -12.92 3.19 15.85
N GLU A 43 -11.90 3.12 16.69
CA GLU A 43 -11.96 3.45 18.10
C GLU A 43 -11.49 4.91 18.28
N ILE A 44 -12.36 5.77 18.80
CA ILE A 44 -12.10 7.19 19.02
C ILE A 44 -11.91 7.41 20.52
N ILE A 45 -10.72 7.86 20.88
CA ILE A 45 -10.36 8.15 22.29
C ILE A 45 -10.12 9.66 22.42
N VAL A 46 -10.63 10.26 23.48
CA VAL A 46 -10.25 11.59 23.92
C VAL A 46 -9.15 11.47 24.96
N HIS A 47 -8.02 12.15 24.77
CA HIS A 47 -6.91 12.21 25.72
C HIS A 47 -6.61 13.66 26.08
N THR A 48 -6.94 14.07 27.31
CA THR A 48 -6.93 15.46 27.73
C THR A 48 -5.99 15.77 28.89
N SER A 49 -5.41 16.97 28.86
CA SER A 49 -4.68 17.56 29.99
C SER A 49 -5.57 18.41 30.91
N ARG A 50 -6.89 18.41 30.66
CA ARG A 50 -7.86 19.20 31.44
C ARG A 50 -7.76 18.87 32.94
N GLY A 51 -7.59 19.89 33.76
CA GLY A 51 -7.44 19.72 35.19
C GLY A 51 -6.01 19.48 35.70
N MET A 52 -5.07 19.09 34.84
CA MET A 52 -3.69 18.76 35.25
C MET A 52 -3.01 19.93 35.96
N ALA A 53 -3.08 21.15 35.40
CA ALA A 53 -2.51 22.35 36.05
C ALA A 53 -3.17 22.67 37.40
N SER A 54 -4.52 22.56 37.48
CA SER A 54 -5.27 22.92 38.70
C SER A 54 -5.21 21.85 39.80
N CYS A 55 -4.79 20.64 39.45
CA CYS A 55 -4.60 19.51 40.38
C CYS A 55 -3.11 19.16 40.59
N ASN A 56 -2.18 20.07 40.24
CA ASN A 56 -0.74 19.91 40.41
C ASN A 56 -0.19 18.59 39.81
N GLY A 57 -0.74 18.16 38.68
CA GLY A 57 -0.32 16.92 38.01
C GLY A 57 -0.96 15.64 38.53
N ASP A 58 -1.82 15.72 39.53
CA ASP A 58 -2.58 14.57 40.04
C ASP A 58 -3.69 14.16 39.06
N VAL A 59 -3.48 13.03 38.40
CA VAL A 59 -4.36 12.49 37.34
C VAL A 59 -5.71 12.10 37.91
N GLU A 60 -5.75 11.43 39.06
CA GLU A 60 -7.00 10.96 39.67
C GLU A 60 -7.87 12.11 40.14
N ALA A 61 -7.26 13.14 40.74
CA ALA A 61 -7.95 14.36 41.15
C ALA A 61 -8.45 15.14 39.94
N ALA A 62 -7.66 15.26 38.85
CA ALA A 62 -8.05 15.91 37.62
C ALA A 62 -9.23 15.20 36.93
N GLU A 63 -9.16 13.88 36.84
CA GLU A 63 -10.22 13.04 36.27
C GLU A 63 -11.52 13.16 37.08
N LYS A 64 -11.47 12.93 38.38
CA LYS A 64 -12.63 13.00 39.27
C LYS A 64 -13.34 14.35 39.19
N LYS A 65 -12.56 15.41 39.09
CA LYS A 65 -13.08 16.78 39.01
C LYS A 65 -13.73 17.11 37.66
N ASN A 66 -13.17 16.62 36.54
CA ASN A 66 -13.52 17.12 35.20
C ASN A 66 -14.30 16.10 34.34
N ARG A 67 -14.22 14.79 34.63
CA ARG A 67 -14.90 13.76 33.85
C ARG A 67 -16.40 14.01 33.67
N PRO A 68 -17.17 14.35 34.72
CA PRO A 68 -18.61 14.58 34.56
C PRO A 68 -18.92 15.71 33.59
N THR A 69 -18.11 16.78 33.59
CA THR A 69 -18.28 17.94 32.70
C THR A 69 -17.94 17.57 31.27
N VAL A 70 -16.86 16.77 31.08
CA VAL A 70 -16.45 16.32 29.73
C VAL A 70 -17.48 15.40 29.10
N GLU A 71 -17.92 14.38 29.85
CA GLU A 71 -18.95 13.44 29.40
C GLU A 71 -20.27 14.13 29.04
N LYS A 72 -20.71 15.04 29.90
CA LYS A 72 -21.91 15.85 29.66
C LYS A 72 -21.75 16.67 28.38
N TRP A 73 -20.64 17.39 28.23
CA TRP A 73 -20.37 18.23 27.06
C TRP A 73 -20.34 17.41 25.77
N LEU A 74 -19.65 16.26 25.73
CA LEU A 74 -19.60 15.37 24.56
C LEU A 74 -21.02 14.87 24.20
N SER A 75 -21.80 14.49 25.20
CA SER A 75 -23.18 14.03 25.00
C SER A 75 -24.09 15.12 24.46
N GLU A 76 -24.01 16.35 24.98
CA GLU A 76 -24.82 17.49 24.54
C GLU A 76 -24.49 17.92 23.09
N HIS A 77 -23.24 17.69 22.63
CA HIS A 77 -22.82 17.97 21.26
C HIS A 77 -22.93 16.75 20.32
N GLY A 78 -23.47 15.63 20.80
CA GLY A 78 -23.62 14.40 20.01
C GLY A 78 -22.30 13.87 19.46
N ILE A 79 -21.23 13.94 20.25
CA ILE A 79 -19.88 13.45 19.91
C ILE A 79 -19.68 12.10 20.58
N GLU A 80 -19.73 11.04 19.78
CA GLU A 80 -19.55 9.67 20.24
C GLU A 80 -18.07 9.33 20.32
N VAL A 81 -17.59 8.93 21.50
CA VAL A 81 -16.24 8.47 21.76
C VAL A 81 -16.26 7.12 22.49
N ASP A 82 -15.25 6.29 22.25
CA ASP A 82 -15.14 4.96 22.87
C ASP A 82 -14.41 4.99 24.22
N GLY A 83 -13.76 6.12 24.52
CA GLY A 83 -13.09 6.32 25.80
C GLY A 83 -12.58 7.73 26.02
N ILE A 84 -12.40 8.07 27.30
CA ILE A 84 -11.82 9.34 27.74
C ILE A 84 -10.68 9.02 28.69
N ILE A 85 -9.48 9.49 28.39
CA ILE A 85 -8.28 9.34 29.18
C ILE A 85 -7.85 10.72 29.69
N PHE A 86 -7.69 10.83 30.99
CA PHE A 86 -7.10 11.99 31.65
C PHE A 86 -5.60 11.75 31.84
N GLY A 87 -4.86 12.79 32.21
CA GLY A 87 -3.43 12.69 32.51
C GLY A 87 -2.51 12.93 31.33
N LYS A 88 -3.02 13.48 30.20
CA LYS A 88 -2.15 14.02 29.17
C LYS A 88 -1.22 15.06 29.83
N PRO A 89 0.10 14.91 29.73
CA PRO A 89 1.01 15.89 30.32
C PRO A 89 0.72 17.32 29.83
N LEU A 90 0.77 18.28 30.71
CA LEU A 90 0.75 19.68 30.27
C LEU A 90 2.14 20.02 29.69
N ALA A 91 2.21 20.30 28.38
CA ALA A 91 3.45 20.56 27.67
C ALA A 91 3.29 21.73 26.72
N ASP A 92 4.39 22.43 26.47
CA ASP A 92 4.44 23.53 25.49
C ASP A 92 4.44 23.02 24.05
N LEU A 93 4.97 21.81 23.81
CA LEU A 93 5.07 21.17 22.51
C LEU A 93 5.00 19.65 22.62
N TYR A 94 4.23 19.02 21.73
CA TYR A 94 4.25 17.58 21.51
C TYR A 94 4.97 17.27 20.21
N VAL A 95 5.99 16.43 20.27
CA VAL A 95 6.71 15.90 19.12
C VAL A 95 6.37 14.42 19.00
N ASP A 96 5.75 14.02 17.89
CA ASP A 96 5.21 12.66 17.71
C ASP A 96 5.28 12.26 16.23
N ASP A 97 5.60 11.00 15.95
CA ASP A 97 5.69 10.44 14.59
C ASP A 97 4.31 10.12 13.97
N LYS A 98 3.23 10.20 14.76
CA LYS A 98 1.85 9.87 14.35
C LYS A 98 0.88 11.02 14.53
N ALA A 99 1.35 12.18 14.98
CA ALA A 99 0.49 13.32 15.21
C ALA A 99 0.10 14.02 13.89
N MET A 100 -1.12 14.53 13.88
CA MET A 100 -1.65 15.39 12.83
C MET A 100 -2.28 16.62 13.48
N ALA A 101 -2.07 17.80 12.92
CA ALA A 101 -2.73 19.02 13.40
C ALA A 101 -4.25 18.94 13.22
N ALA A 102 -5.00 19.58 14.11
CA ALA A 102 -6.47 19.54 14.07
C ALA A 102 -7.03 20.13 12.77
N GLU A 103 -6.41 21.18 12.24
CA GLU A 103 -6.77 21.82 10.98
C GLU A 103 -6.53 20.88 9.78
N ASP A 104 -5.41 20.16 9.77
CA ASP A 104 -5.09 19.18 8.74
C ASP A 104 -6.06 18.00 8.78
N PHE A 105 -6.42 17.52 9.98
CA PHE A 105 -7.42 16.49 10.16
C PHE A 105 -8.81 16.94 9.67
N ALA A 106 -9.21 18.17 9.96
CA ALA A 106 -10.48 18.71 9.53
C ALA A 106 -10.66 18.72 8.01
N GLN A 107 -9.55 18.85 7.28
CA GLN A 107 -9.49 18.83 5.82
C GLN A 107 -9.10 17.48 5.23
N ALA A 108 -8.78 16.49 6.08
CA ALA A 108 -8.27 15.21 5.64
C ALA A 108 -9.29 14.43 4.82
N GLU A 109 -8.85 13.84 3.71
CA GLU A 109 -9.61 12.84 3.00
C GLU A 109 -9.50 11.51 3.76
N ILE A 110 -10.65 10.91 4.10
CA ILE A 110 -10.72 9.62 4.77
C ILE A 110 -11.25 8.59 3.79
N ARG A 111 -10.43 7.59 3.47
CA ARG A 111 -10.82 6.48 2.59
C ARG A 111 -10.34 5.15 3.14
N GLN A 112 -11.14 4.12 2.94
CA GLN A 112 -10.74 2.73 3.19
C GLN A 112 -10.74 1.95 1.88
N PHE A 113 -9.68 1.18 1.69
CA PHE A 113 -9.51 0.29 0.55
C PHE A 113 -9.30 -1.13 1.06
N HIS A 114 -9.78 -2.11 0.30
CA HIS A 114 -9.54 -3.52 0.57
C HIS A 114 -8.69 -4.06 -0.58
N GLY A 115 -7.48 -4.51 -0.25
CA GLY A 115 -6.60 -5.15 -1.22
C GLY A 115 -7.08 -6.55 -1.59
N PHE A 116 -6.72 -7.02 -2.78
CA PHE A 116 -7.02 -8.37 -3.27
C PHE A 116 -6.46 -9.47 -2.35
N SER A 117 -5.39 -9.17 -1.61
CA SER A 117 -4.74 -10.04 -0.62
C SER A 117 -5.42 -10.05 0.75
N GLY A 118 -6.56 -9.37 0.92
CA GLY A 118 -7.21 -9.18 2.23
C GLY A 118 -6.58 -8.09 3.09
N ALA A 119 -5.57 -7.36 2.59
CA ALA A 119 -5.01 -6.22 3.29
C ALA A 119 -6.03 -5.09 3.43
N LYS A 120 -6.12 -4.52 4.63
CA LYS A 120 -6.93 -3.34 4.92
C LYS A 120 -6.04 -2.11 4.81
N VAL A 121 -6.39 -1.19 3.93
CA VAL A 121 -5.64 0.05 3.71
C VAL A 121 -6.54 1.23 4.02
N THR A 122 -6.12 2.09 4.94
CA THR A 122 -6.85 3.31 5.31
C THR A 122 -6.00 4.52 5.00
N ARG A 123 -6.57 5.50 4.32
CA ARG A 123 -5.97 6.83 4.13
C ARG A 123 -6.67 7.83 5.05
N ILE A 124 -5.88 8.64 5.74
CA ILE A 124 -6.32 9.82 6.48
C ILE A 124 -5.39 10.96 6.10
N GLY A 125 -5.87 11.87 5.27
CA GLY A 125 -5.07 12.97 4.72
C GLY A 125 -3.83 12.47 3.98
N ASN A 126 -2.65 12.81 4.49
CA ASN A 126 -1.35 12.43 3.94
C ASN A 126 -0.76 11.14 4.52
N VAL A 127 -1.51 10.45 5.37
CA VAL A 127 -1.08 9.19 6.00
C VAL A 127 -1.84 8.02 5.41
N VAL A 128 -1.11 6.96 5.06
CA VAL A 128 -1.66 5.66 4.71
C VAL A 128 -1.31 4.66 5.81
N ILE A 129 -2.30 3.94 6.29
CA ILE A 129 -2.19 2.88 7.29
C ILE A 129 -2.56 1.57 6.61
N LYS A 130 -1.60 0.65 6.52
CA LYS A 130 -1.81 -0.67 5.94
C LYS A 130 -1.72 -1.75 7.01
N GLU A 131 -2.74 -2.60 7.10
CA GLU A 131 -2.83 -3.78 7.96
C GLU A 131 -2.71 -5.03 7.11
N ALA A 132 -1.63 -5.81 7.29
CA ALA A 132 -1.37 -7.06 6.58
C ALA A 132 -0.27 -7.86 7.30
N ASP A 133 -0.20 -9.17 7.05
CA ASP A 133 0.78 -10.06 7.70
C ASP A 133 2.24 -9.74 7.33
N ASN A 134 2.48 -9.13 6.17
CA ASN A 134 3.81 -8.91 5.63
C ASN A 134 4.34 -7.47 5.79
N VAL A 135 3.73 -6.63 6.63
CA VAL A 135 4.08 -5.20 6.75
C VAL A 135 5.54 -4.96 7.15
N ASN A 136 6.13 -5.83 7.97
CA ASN A 136 7.54 -5.71 8.35
C ASN A 136 8.48 -5.91 7.14
N ALA A 137 8.18 -6.89 6.29
CA ALA A 137 8.96 -7.15 5.08
C ALA A 137 8.79 -5.99 4.06
N GLN A 138 7.57 -5.45 3.93
CA GLN A 138 7.30 -4.29 3.09
C GLN A 138 8.02 -3.05 3.59
N ALA A 139 7.96 -2.76 4.89
CA ALA A 139 8.65 -1.62 5.48
C ALA A 139 10.18 -1.71 5.29
N LYS A 140 10.75 -2.91 5.44
CA LYS A 140 12.16 -3.15 5.14
C LYS A 140 12.47 -2.84 3.69
N TRP A 141 11.68 -3.38 2.77
CA TRP A 141 11.84 -3.12 1.33
C TRP A 141 11.75 -1.62 1.01
N TYR A 142 10.76 -0.89 1.54
CA TYR A 142 10.63 0.55 1.31
C TYR A 142 11.86 1.34 1.74
N ARG A 143 12.46 0.99 2.90
CA ARG A 143 13.68 1.67 3.38
C ARG A 143 14.88 1.35 2.49
N GLU A 144 15.03 0.12 2.06
CA GLU A 144 16.09 -0.30 1.12
C GLU A 144 15.90 0.34 -0.26
N ALA A 145 14.67 0.38 -0.77
CA ALA A 145 14.31 0.99 -2.04
C ALA A 145 14.53 2.52 -2.03
N ALA A 146 14.22 3.19 -0.91
CA ALA A 146 14.50 4.61 -0.78
C ALA A 146 15.99 4.92 -0.94
N VAL A 147 16.87 4.11 -0.35
CA VAL A 147 18.34 4.24 -0.54
C VAL A 147 18.75 3.84 -1.97
N HIS A 148 18.15 2.76 -2.51
CA HIS A 148 18.48 2.24 -3.82
C HIS A 148 18.16 3.21 -4.96
N TYR A 149 16.99 3.85 -4.90
CA TYR A 149 16.55 4.80 -5.93
C TYR A 149 17.01 6.24 -5.68
N HIS A 150 17.32 6.59 -4.43
CA HIS A 150 17.73 7.95 -4.07
C HIS A 150 19.15 8.24 -4.59
N GLY A 151 19.31 9.34 -5.33
CA GLY A 151 20.62 9.79 -5.83
C GLY A 151 21.18 9.01 -7.02
N ARG A 152 20.42 8.15 -7.65
CA ARG A 152 20.83 7.49 -8.89
C ARG A 152 20.71 8.44 -10.08
N HIS A 153 21.85 9.00 -10.48
CA HIS A 153 21.96 9.91 -11.65
C HIS A 153 21.99 9.17 -12.98
N ASP A 154 22.13 7.85 -12.96
CA ASP A 154 22.18 6.98 -14.13
C ASP A 154 20.78 6.51 -14.60
N MET A 155 19.72 6.90 -13.92
CA MET A 155 18.35 6.56 -14.29
C MET A 155 17.69 7.65 -15.13
N PRO A 156 16.96 7.27 -16.22
CA PRO A 156 16.30 8.22 -17.10
C PRO A 156 15.07 8.90 -16.49
N CYS A 157 14.57 8.40 -15.36
CA CYS A 157 13.41 8.94 -14.65
C CYS A 157 13.61 8.80 -13.14
N PHE A 158 12.94 9.67 -12.39
CA PHE A 158 12.95 9.58 -10.94
C PHE A 158 11.93 8.55 -10.45
N VAL A 159 12.45 7.48 -9.86
CA VAL A 159 11.63 6.54 -9.09
C VAL A 159 11.78 6.83 -7.62
N THR A 160 10.68 6.80 -6.89
CA THR A 160 10.64 6.95 -5.45
C THR A 160 9.73 5.89 -4.83
N VAL A 161 9.70 5.88 -3.52
CA VAL A 161 8.80 5.03 -2.74
C VAL A 161 8.20 5.83 -1.60
N PRO A 162 7.02 5.45 -1.06
CA PRO A 162 6.46 6.09 0.11
C PRO A 162 7.44 6.11 1.28
N GLN A 163 7.57 7.25 1.94
CA GLN A 163 8.31 7.36 3.19
C GLN A 163 7.59 6.53 4.26
N VAL A 164 8.29 5.59 4.89
CA VAL A 164 7.80 4.85 6.04
C VAL A 164 7.99 5.67 7.30
N TYR A 165 6.89 5.94 8.00
CA TYR A 165 6.91 6.60 9.30
C TYR A 165 7.21 5.59 10.41
N SER A 166 6.38 4.55 10.53
CA SER A 166 6.55 3.52 11.55
C SER A 166 5.92 2.18 11.15
N VAL A 167 6.27 1.14 11.90
CA VAL A 167 5.56 -0.14 11.90
C VAL A 167 5.23 -0.48 13.36
N THR A 168 3.97 -0.64 13.67
CA THR A 168 3.51 -0.88 15.04
C THR A 168 2.28 -1.79 15.01
N LEU A 169 2.26 -2.82 15.84
CA LEU A 169 1.10 -3.71 16.02
C LEU A 169 0.57 -4.30 14.69
N GLY A 170 1.46 -4.74 13.80
CA GLY A 170 1.07 -5.31 12.51
C GLY A 170 0.55 -4.29 11.48
N LYS A 171 0.78 -3.00 11.71
CA LYS A 171 0.38 -1.91 10.83
C LYS A 171 1.59 -1.15 10.33
N LEU A 172 1.58 -0.83 9.04
CA LEU A 172 2.57 0.01 8.37
C LEU A 172 1.97 1.40 8.17
N TYR A 173 2.65 2.41 8.71
CA TYR A 173 2.31 3.83 8.56
C TYR A 173 3.29 4.45 7.57
N MET A 174 2.77 5.08 6.53
CA MET A 174 3.57 5.67 5.46
C MET A 174 2.93 6.91 4.86
N LYS A 175 3.75 7.72 4.20
CA LYS A 175 3.30 8.91 3.49
C LYS A 175 2.42 8.52 2.30
N TYR A 176 1.29 9.21 2.15
CA TYR A 176 0.48 9.10 0.94
C TYR A 176 1.21 9.72 -0.26
N VAL A 177 1.22 9.03 -1.38
CA VAL A 177 1.73 9.56 -2.65
C VAL A 177 0.54 10.05 -3.48
N ASN A 178 0.46 11.36 -3.67
CA ASN A 178 -0.59 11.97 -4.49
C ASN A 178 -0.18 11.91 -5.96
N GLY A 179 -0.94 11.19 -6.77
CA GLY A 179 -0.67 11.03 -8.18
C GLY A 179 -1.74 10.21 -8.89
N VAL A 180 -1.47 9.88 -10.13
CA VAL A 180 -2.36 9.09 -10.98
C VAL A 180 -1.89 7.65 -11.00
N SER A 181 -2.80 6.69 -10.75
CA SER A 181 -2.48 5.26 -10.87
C SER A 181 -1.91 4.95 -12.25
N GLY A 182 -0.90 4.09 -12.31
CA GLY A 182 -0.30 3.61 -13.55
C GLY A 182 -1.31 3.06 -14.54
N VAL A 183 -2.40 2.45 -14.06
CA VAL A 183 -3.52 2.00 -14.92
C VAL A 183 -4.12 3.15 -15.73
N LYS A 184 -4.28 4.33 -15.13
CA LYS A 184 -4.83 5.53 -15.79
C LYS A 184 -3.77 6.35 -16.52
N ALA A 185 -2.51 6.25 -16.10
CA ALA A 185 -1.38 7.01 -16.64
C ALA A 185 -0.64 6.24 -17.73
N VAL A 186 -1.00 4.99 -18.03
CA VAL A 186 -0.24 4.11 -18.92
C VAL A 186 -0.14 4.66 -20.33
N ASN A 187 1.10 4.75 -20.82
CA ASN A 187 1.46 5.13 -22.16
C ASN A 187 2.85 4.55 -22.51
N HIS A 188 3.32 4.77 -23.74
CA HIS A 188 4.62 4.27 -24.18
C HIS A 188 5.80 4.82 -23.37
N ALA A 189 5.73 6.07 -22.91
CA ALA A 189 6.78 6.68 -22.10
C ALA A 189 6.87 5.98 -20.74
N LEU A 190 5.74 5.82 -20.00
CA LEU A 190 5.71 5.12 -18.72
C LEU A 190 6.30 3.71 -18.85
N VAL A 191 5.87 2.91 -19.85
CA VAL A 191 6.38 1.54 -20.03
C VAL A 191 7.88 1.56 -20.34
N SER A 192 8.33 2.47 -21.20
CA SER A 192 9.75 2.60 -21.56
C SER A 192 10.60 3.00 -20.35
N ASP A 193 10.13 3.96 -19.56
CA ASP A 193 10.83 4.48 -18.38
C ASP A 193 10.96 3.42 -17.30
N ILE A 194 9.87 2.74 -16.98
CA ILE A 194 9.88 1.64 -15.99
C ILE A 194 10.82 0.51 -16.45
N MET A 195 10.79 0.13 -17.73
CA MET A 195 11.72 -0.87 -18.26
C MET A 195 13.18 -0.41 -18.15
N SER A 196 13.46 0.87 -18.35
CA SER A 196 14.81 1.40 -18.15
C SER A 196 15.29 1.29 -16.71
N VAL A 197 14.39 1.52 -15.74
CA VAL A 197 14.69 1.29 -14.32
C VAL A 197 14.99 -0.18 -14.05
N LEU A 198 14.14 -1.10 -14.51
CA LEU A 198 14.31 -2.54 -14.28
C LEU A 198 15.61 -3.09 -14.88
N LEU A 199 15.99 -2.64 -16.05
CA LEU A 199 17.24 -3.05 -16.70
C LEU A 199 18.49 -2.55 -15.96
N CYS A 200 18.37 -1.54 -15.13
CA CYS A 200 19.45 -0.98 -14.29
C CYS A 200 19.43 -1.52 -12.85
N GLU A 201 18.62 -2.53 -12.52
CA GLU A 201 18.54 -3.06 -11.16
C GLU A 201 19.86 -3.72 -10.73
N ARG A 202 20.27 -3.43 -9.47
CA ARG A 202 21.50 -3.97 -8.94
C ARG A 202 21.42 -5.49 -8.75
N THR A 203 22.50 -6.16 -9.06
CA THR A 203 22.68 -7.58 -8.73
C THR A 203 22.85 -7.74 -7.22
N LEU A 204 22.23 -8.77 -6.66
CA LEU A 204 22.38 -9.20 -5.28
C LEU A 204 23.26 -10.45 -5.22
N ASP A 205 23.87 -10.70 -4.06
CA ASP A 205 24.68 -11.90 -3.82
C ASP A 205 23.84 -13.18 -3.83
N GLY A 206 24.44 -14.28 -4.26
CA GLY A 206 23.83 -15.60 -4.35
C GLY A 206 22.91 -15.76 -5.56
N GLU A 207 22.26 -16.90 -5.63
CA GLU A 207 21.36 -17.28 -6.71
C GLU A 207 19.93 -17.53 -6.18
N ASN A 208 18.95 -17.42 -7.08
CA ASN A 208 17.57 -17.82 -6.81
C ASN A 208 17.45 -19.35 -6.80
N ASP A 209 16.70 -19.88 -5.84
CA ASP A 209 16.34 -21.31 -5.81
C ASP A 209 15.20 -21.57 -6.82
N LEU A 210 15.58 -21.89 -8.06
CA LEU A 210 14.63 -22.18 -9.13
C LEU A 210 13.88 -23.50 -8.92
N ASP A 211 14.44 -24.45 -8.17
CA ASP A 211 13.73 -25.71 -7.88
C ASP A 211 12.57 -25.46 -6.90
N ALA A 212 12.82 -24.73 -5.83
CA ALA A 212 11.76 -24.35 -4.90
C ALA A 212 10.66 -23.50 -5.59
N TYR A 213 11.07 -22.55 -6.45
CA TYR A 213 10.12 -21.74 -7.21
C TYR A 213 9.30 -22.56 -8.20
N ALA A 214 9.93 -23.47 -8.95
CA ALA A 214 9.28 -24.38 -9.87
C ALA A 214 8.23 -25.27 -9.16
N LYS A 215 8.61 -25.92 -8.05
CA LYS A 215 7.69 -26.71 -7.21
C LYS A 215 6.48 -25.90 -6.73
N TYR A 216 6.74 -24.64 -6.33
CA TYR A 216 5.66 -23.73 -5.93
C TYR A 216 4.68 -23.47 -7.08
N VAL A 217 5.16 -23.19 -8.31
CA VAL A 217 4.32 -22.92 -9.48
C VAL A 217 3.59 -24.19 -9.93
N GLU A 218 4.26 -25.35 -9.97
CA GLU A 218 3.66 -26.66 -10.28
C GLU A 218 2.49 -26.99 -9.35
N SER A 219 2.66 -26.75 -8.05
CA SER A 219 1.57 -26.93 -7.06
C SER A 219 0.36 -26.05 -7.36
N ARG A 220 0.56 -24.81 -7.83
CA ARG A 220 -0.54 -23.90 -8.21
C ARG A 220 -1.20 -24.34 -9.52
N ALA A 221 -0.42 -24.77 -10.50
CA ALA A 221 -0.91 -25.33 -11.76
C ALA A 221 -1.80 -26.56 -11.50
N ALA A 222 -1.33 -27.48 -10.68
CA ALA A 222 -2.11 -28.68 -10.30
C ALA A 222 -3.43 -28.31 -9.59
N SER A 223 -3.40 -27.30 -8.71
CA SER A 223 -4.59 -26.83 -7.99
C SER A 223 -5.66 -26.24 -8.90
N VAL A 224 -5.29 -25.72 -10.07
CA VAL A 224 -6.24 -25.24 -11.09
C VAL A 224 -6.52 -26.29 -12.19
N GLY A 225 -6.02 -27.52 -12.02
CA GLY A 225 -6.24 -28.62 -12.98
C GLY A 225 -5.42 -28.47 -14.27
N LEU A 226 -4.37 -27.66 -14.27
CA LEU A 226 -3.54 -27.41 -15.44
C LEU A 226 -2.40 -28.44 -15.51
N LYS A 227 -2.29 -29.12 -16.65
CA LYS A 227 -1.13 -29.93 -17.00
C LYS A 227 -0.15 -29.10 -17.82
N THR A 228 1.07 -28.91 -17.32
CA THR A 228 2.08 -28.03 -17.95
C THR A 228 3.50 -28.51 -17.59
N ASP A 229 4.45 -28.23 -18.44
CA ASP A 229 5.88 -28.44 -18.25
C ASP A 229 6.60 -27.23 -17.64
N ILE A 230 5.85 -26.24 -17.14
CA ILE A 230 6.40 -24.96 -16.67
C ILE A 230 7.49 -25.14 -15.61
N GLY A 231 7.34 -26.13 -14.72
CA GLY A 231 8.36 -26.38 -13.69
C GLY A 231 9.70 -26.79 -14.28
N GLU A 232 9.70 -27.67 -15.28
CA GLU A 232 10.93 -28.07 -15.98
C GLU A 232 11.58 -26.88 -16.69
N ARG A 233 10.79 -26.06 -17.37
CA ARG A 233 11.29 -24.83 -18.06
C ARG A 233 11.85 -23.82 -17.09
N LEU A 234 11.21 -23.63 -15.91
CA LEU A 234 11.70 -22.72 -14.86
C LEU A 234 13.06 -23.17 -14.31
N ARG A 235 13.23 -24.47 -14.02
CA ARG A 235 14.52 -25.02 -13.52
C ARG A 235 15.68 -24.81 -14.49
N LYS A 236 15.41 -24.74 -15.79
CA LYS A 236 16.40 -24.55 -16.86
C LYS A 236 16.61 -23.10 -17.26
N CYS A 237 15.90 -22.15 -16.64
CA CYS A 237 15.93 -20.73 -17.04
C CYS A 237 17.10 -20.00 -16.38
N GLU A 238 18.28 -20.01 -17.00
CA GLU A 238 19.48 -19.38 -16.49
C GLU A 238 19.34 -17.91 -16.12
N PRO A 239 18.64 -17.04 -16.91
CA PRO A 239 18.47 -15.64 -16.52
C PRO A 239 17.75 -15.43 -15.18
N LEU A 240 16.86 -16.37 -14.78
CA LEU A 240 16.17 -16.28 -13.50
C LEU A 240 17.00 -16.71 -12.29
N LYS A 241 18.14 -17.38 -12.48
CA LYS A 241 19.07 -17.70 -11.38
C LYS A 241 19.67 -16.46 -10.76
N ARG A 242 19.95 -15.44 -11.58
CA ARG A 242 20.56 -14.21 -11.11
C ARG A 242 19.59 -13.44 -10.23
N ARG A 243 20.00 -13.14 -9.01
CA ARG A 243 19.25 -12.28 -8.08
C ARG A 243 19.50 -10.82 -8.40
N THR A 244 18.43 -10.05 -8.40
CA THR A 244 18.48 -8.59 -8.50
C THR A 244 17.53 -7.95 -7.51
N PHE A 245 17.79 -6.69 -7.14
CA PHE A 245 16.79 -5.92 -6.41
C PHE A 245 15.50 -5.88 -7.24
N CYS A 246 14.37 -6.13 -6.61
CA CYS A 246 13.09 -6.17 -7.30
C CYS A 246 11.93 -5.75 -6.37
N HIS A 247 10.87 -5.29 -6.96
CA HIS A 247 9.61 -4.95 -6.27
C HIS A 247 8.84 -6.22 -5.85
N GLY A 248 8.90 -7.24 -6.70
CA GLY A 248 8.23 -8.53 -6.49
C GLY A 248 6.72 -8.53 -6.81
N ASP A 249 6.10 -7.37 -7.07
CA ASP A 249 4.70 -7.23 -7.52
C ASP A 249 4.46 -5.97 -8.34
N LEU A 250 5.32 -5.70 -9.31
CA LEU A 250 5.27 -4.48 -10.11
C LEU A 250 4.21 -4.57 -11.22
N SER A 251 2.95 -4.40 -10.84
CA SER A 251 1.83 -4.20 -11.77
C SER A 251 1.55 -2.71 -11.98
N LEU A 252 0.77 -2.35 -13.01
CA LEU A 252 0.35 -0.96 -13.22
C LEU A 252 -0.43 -0.37 -12.04
N GLN A 253 -1.12 -1.19 -11.26
CA GLN A 253 -1.84 -0.76 -10.06
C GLN A 253 -0.88 -0.31 -8.94
N ASN A 254 0.33 -0.86 -8.92
CA ASN A 254 1.37 -0.59 -7.92
C ASN A 254 2.36 0.51 -8.35
N ILE A 255 2.03 1.23 -9.42
CA ILE A 255 2.76 2.40 -9.91
C ILE A 255 1.89 3.63 -9.77
N ILE A 256 2.41 4.70 -9.16
CA ILE A 256 1.78 6.02 -9.12
C ILE A 256 2.62 6.99 -9.94
N SER A 257 2.01 7.60 -10.94
CA SER A 257 2.64 8.65 -11.76
C SER A 257 2.32 10.02 -11.18
N TYR A 258 3.33 10.86 -10.99
CA TYR A 258 3.16 12.25 -10.52
C TYR A 258 4.24 13.15 -11.14
N GLY A 259 3.83 14.10 -11.96
CA GLY A 259 4.74 14.91 -12.76
C GLY A 259 5.58 14.03 -13.69
N SER A 260 6.91 14.17 -13.61
CA SER A 260 7.88 13.35 -14.36
C SER A 260 8.44 12.18 -13.52
N CYS A 261 7.81 11.86 -12.40
CA CYS A 261 8.29 10.86 -11.45
C CYS A 261 7.30 9.69 -11.34
N TYR A 262 7.81 8.56 -10.84
CA TYR A 262 7.01 7.39 -10.52
C TYR A 262 7.25 6.96 -9.08
N ALA A 263 6.20 6.56 -8.39
CA ALA A 263 6.32 5.91 -7.08
C ALA A 263 5.89 4.45 -7.16
N PHE A 264 6.71 3.56 -6.63
CA PHE A 264 6.38 2.15 -6.48
C PHE A 264 5.75 1.93 -5.10
N ILE A 265 4.58 1.29 -5.10
CA ILE A 265 3.79 1.01 -3.90
C ILE A 265 3.45 -0.48 -3.82
N ASP A 266 3.16 -0.96 -2.63
CA ASP A 266 2.73 -2.34 -2.36
C ASP A 266 3.71 -3.44 -2.82
N PRO A 267 4.99 -3.37 -2.38
CA PRO A 267 5.98 -4.38 -2.75
C PRO A 267 5.65 -5.75 -2.15
N SER A 268 6.06 -6.81 -2.86
CA SER A 268 5.95 -8.19 -2.40
C SER A 268 7.30 -8.93 -2.51
N PRO A 269 8.28 -8.57 -1.68
CA PRO A 269 9.67 -8.99 -1.85
C PRO A 269 9.95 -10.46 -1.59
N LYS A 270 8.97 -11.27 -1.19
CA LYS A 270 9.17 -12.70 -0.83
C LYS A 270 8.34 -13.66 -1.69
N GLN A 271 8.19 -13.39 -2.98
CA GLN A 271 7.40 -14.26 -3.86
C GLN A 271 8.20 -15.39 -4.54
N GLY A 272 9.23 -15.90 -3.88
CA GLY A 272 9.95 -17.10 -4.30
C GLY A 272 11.28 -16.81 -4.98
N ILE A 273 11.36 -15.83 -5.89
CA ILE A 273 12.61 -15.38 -6.52
C ILE A 273 12.71 -13.85 -6.52
N GLU A 274 13.94 -13.35 -6.46
CA GLU A 274 14.26 -11.93 -6.52
C GLU A 274 14.89 -11.63 -7.89
N SER A 275 14.09 -11.08 -8.81
CA SER A 275 14.56 -10.78 -10.17
C SER A 275 13.74 -9.68 -10.81
N TRP A 276 14.42 -8.71 -11.44
CA TRP A 276 13.76 -7.69 -12.27
C TRP A 276 12.94 -8.32 -13.41
N ILE A 277 13.31 -9.52 -13.86
CA ILE A 277 12.56 -10.28 -14.88
C ILE A 277 11.16 -10.60 -14.38
N LEU A 278 11.00 -10.90 -13.10
CA LEU A 278 9.67 -11.12 -12.50
C LEU A 278 8.83 -9.84 -12.48
N ASP A 279 9.45 -8.69 -12.21
CA ASP A 279 8.76 -7.40 -12.24
C ASP A 279 8.36 -7.00 -13.68
N ALA A 280 9.24 -7.20 -14.65
CA ALA A 280 8.94 -7.00 -16.07
C ALA A 280 7.80 -7.94 -16.54
N ALA A 281 7.81 -9.20 -16.09
CA ALA A 281 6.77 -10.17 -16.40
C ALA A 281 5.41 -9.77 -15.81
N LYS A 282 5.38 -9.24 -14.60
CA LYS A 282 4.14 -8.75 -13.96
C LYS A 282 3.61 -7.50 -14.62
N LEU A 283 4.49 -6.56 -14.99
CA LEU A 283 4.12 -5.39 -15.77
C LEU A 283 3.52 -5.82 -17.12
N ARG A 284 4.15 -6.79 -17.79
CA ARG A 284 3.69 -7.33 -19.06
C ARG A 284 2.32 -8.02 -18.91
N ALA A 285 2.13 -8.84 -17.88
CA ALA A 285 0.84 -9.46 -17.57
C ALA A 285 -0.23 -8.40 -17.29
N SER A 286 0.11 -7.36 -16.54
CA SER A 286 -0.78 -6.24 -16.26
C SER A 286 -1.24 -5.54 -17.54
N LEU A 287 -0.35 -5.32 -18.51
CA LEU A 287 -0.68 -4.77 -19.82
C LEU A 287 -1.59 -5.70 -20.61
N ASN A 288 -1.32 -6.99 -20.62
CA ASN A 288 -2.11 -7.99 -21.35
C ASN A 288 -3.51 -8.24 -20.75
N ILE A 289 -3.61 -8.25 -19.42
CA ILE A 289 -4.90 -8.48 -18.73
C ILE A 289 -5.77 -7.22 -18.79
N LEU A 290 -5.15 -6.04 -18.81
CA LEU A 290 -5.87 -4.77 -18.97
C LEU A 290 -6.58 -4.63 -20.33
N ASP A 291 -6.23 -5.43 -21.32
CA ASP A 291 -6.96 -5.49 -22.58
C ASP A 291 -8.47 -5.64 -22.39
N GLU A 292 -8.89 -6.37 -21.36
CA GLU A 292 -10.30 -6.62 -21.06
C GLU A 292 -10.92 -5.53 -20.17
N VAL A 293 -10.09 -4.66 -19.55
CA VAL A 293 -10.52 -3.56 -18.67
C VAL A 293 -10.53 -2.22 -19.41
N LEU A 294 -9.67 -2.04 -20.41
CA LEU A 294 -9.49 -0.76 -21.10
C LEU A 294 -10.28 -0.64 -22.41
N GLU A 295 -11.07 -1.61 -22.82
CA GLU A 295 -11.88 -1.59 -24.08
C GLU A 295 -11.06 -1.29 -25.36
N ASN A 296 -9.73 -1.23 -25.28
CA ASN A 296 -8.84 -0.85 -26.38
C ASN A 296 -7.66 -1.81 -26.55
N THR A 297 -7.95 -2.97 -27.11
CA THR A 297 -7.00 -4.08 -27.35
C THR A 297 -5.78 -3.65 -28.20
N ALA A 298 -5.95 -2.73 -29.15
CA ALA A 298 -4.86 -2.30 -30.00
C ALA A 298 -3.83 -1.45 -29.24
N HIS A 299 -4.27 -0.61 -28.31
CA HIS A 299 -3.37 0.20 -27.48
C HIS A 299 -2.54 -0.68 -26.54
N SER A 300 -3.15 -1.62 -25.87
CA SER A 300 -2.49 -2.57 -24.97
C SER A 300 -1.44 -3.40 -25.70
N ALA A 301 -1.76 -3.95 -26.88
CA ALA A 301 -0.81 -4.70 -27.68
C ALA A 301 0.40 -3.83 -28.11
N ALA A 302 0.21 -2.56 -28.42
CA ALA A 302 1.29 -1.63 -28.73
C ALA A 302 2.20 -1.38 -27.52
N LEU A 303 1.64 -1.28 -26.32
CA LEU A 303 2.40 -1.12 -25.06
C LEU A 303 3.22 -2.37 -24.74
N VAL A 304 2.66 -3.57 -24.94
CA VAL A 304 3.39 -4.84 -24.80
C VAL A 304 4.58 -4.89 -25.78
N VAL A 305 4.38 -4.48 -27.04
CA VAL A 305 5.48 -4.40 -28.02
C VAL A 305 6.58 -3.41 -27.55
N THR A 306 6.20 -2.31 -26.92
CA THR A 306 7.18 -1.36 -26.35
C THR A 306 8.00 -2.02 -25.25
N LEU A 307 7.36 -2.74 -24.30
CA LEU A 307 8.05 -3.51 -23.27
C LEU A 307 8.99 -4.55 -23.90
N ASP A 308 8.48 -5.38 -24.81
CA ASP A 308 9.23 -6.47 -25.43
C ASP A 308 10.48 -5.95 -26.17
N ARG A 309 10.39 -4.80 -26.86
CA ARG A 309 11.55 -4.15 -27.50
C ARG A 309 12.60 -3.68 -26.50
N ARG A 310 12.19 -3.23 -25.31
CA ARG A 310 13.11 -2.76 -24.27
C ARG A 310 13.89 -3.90 -23.62
N VAL A 311 13.33 -5.10 -23.52
CA VAL A 311 14.04 -6.28 -23.00
C VAL A 311 15.26 -6.65 -23.84
N GLY A 312 15.20 -6.46 -25.14
CA GLY A 312 16.35 -6.43 -26.07
C GLY A 312 16.85 -7.80 -26.53
N SER A 313 17.01 -8.80 -25.66
CA SER A 313 17.52 -10.12 -26.10
C SER A 313 16.42 -11.18 -26.14
N ASN A 314 16.54 -12.11 -27.11
CA ASN A 314 15.62 -13.23 -27.23
C ASN A 314 15.62 -14.17 -26.00
N GLU A 315 16.76 -14.29 -25.34
CA GLU A 315 16.90 -15.12 -24.14
C GLU A 315 16.18 -14.48 -22.96
N LEU A 316 16.43 -13.20 -22.69
CA LEU A 316 15.73 -12.44 -21.64
C LEU A 316 14.23 -12.38 -21.92
N MET A 317 13.82 -12.21 -23.18
CA MET A 317 12.40 -12.21 -23.53
C MET A 317 11.72 -13.54 -23.29
N ARG A 318 12.42 -14.67 -23.56
CA ARG A 318 11.91 -15.99 -23.16
C ARG A 318 11.75 -16.13 -21.66
N ALA A 319 12.71 -15.63 -20.89
CA ALA A 319 12.64 -15.63 -19.43
C ALA A 319 11.49 -14.75 -18.90
N VAL A 320 11.28 -13.56 -19.47
CA VAL A 320 10.13 -12.68 -19.12
C VAL A 320 8.81 -13.38 -19.41
N LYS A 321 8.65 -13.99 -20.58
CA LYS A 321 7.40 -14.72 -20.93
C LYS A 321 7.16 -15.93 -20.04
N LEU A 322 8.21 -16.66 -19.66
CA LEU A 322 8.09 -17.79 -18.74
C LEU A 322 7.72 -17.33 -17.32
N ALA A 323 8.29 -16.23 -16.87
CA ALA A 323 7.93 -15.62 -15.59
C ALA A 323 6.49 -15.06 -15.61
N GLU A 324 6.04 -14.49 -16.73
CA GLU A 324 4.64 -14.07 -16.93
C GLU A 324 3.68 -15.26 -16.86
N GLU A 325 3.96 -16.36 -17.55
CA GLU A 325 3.18 -17.57 -17.49
C GLU A 325 3.04 -18.07 -16.04
N SER A 326 4.16 -18.11 -15.30
CA SER A 326 4.15 -18.52 -13.89
C SER A 326 3.30 -17.58 -13.03
N HIS A 327 3.33 -16.27 -13.31
CA HIS A 327 2.50 -15.29 -12.62
C HIS A 327 1.01 -15.48 -12.90
N ILE A 328 0.62 -15.69 -14.16
CA ILE A 328 -0.78 -15.95 -14.56
C ILE A 328 -1.33 -17.20 -13.84
N ILE A 329 -0.57 -18.29 -13.79
CA ILE A 329 -0.96 -19.50 -13.04
C ILE A 329 -1.22 -19.19 -11.56
N ARG A 330 -0.37 -18.37 -10.94
CA ARG A 330 -0.53 -17.98 -9.54
C ARG A 330 -1.77 -17.13 -9.32
N VAL A 331 -2.03 -16.15 -10.17
CA VAL A 331 -3.22 -15.29 -10.08
C VAL A 331 -4.49 -16.13 -10.31
N TRP A 332 -4.47 -17.05 -11.27
CA TRP A 332 -5.57 -17.99 -11.51
C TRP A 332 -5.88 -18.85 -10.28
N TYR A 333 -4.84 -19.40 -9.63
CA TYR A 333 -5.00 -20.13 -8.37
C TYR A 333 -5.68 -19.26 -7.29
N TYR A 334 -5.28 -18.02 -7.12
CA TYR A 334 -5.89 -17.13 -6.14
C TYR A 334 -7.34 -16.78 -6.50
N ALA A 335 -7.65 -16.50 -7.76
CA ALA A 335 -9.01 -16.25 -8.23
C ALA A 335 -9.93 -17.43 -7.90
N ARG A 336 -9.48 -18.68 -8.16
CA ARG A 336 -10.19 -19.90 -7.79
C ARG A 336 -10.37 -20.02 -6.27
N LYS A 337 -9.30 -19.87 -5.51
CA LYS A 337 -9.31 -19.97 -4.04
C LYS A 337 -10.27 -18.98 -3.38
N LEU A 338 -10.39 -17.78 -3.93
CA LEU A 338 -11.26 -16.72 -3.44
C LEU A 338 -12.68 -16.77 -4.04
N GLY A 339 -12.98 -17.77 -4.89
CA GLY A 339 -14.30 -17.93 -5.51
C GLY A 339 -14.64 -16.88 -6.55
N MET A 340 -13.65 -16.21 -7.14
CA MET A 340 -13.80 -15.13 -8.13
C MET A 340 -14.01 -15.70 -9.52
N LYS A 341 -15.17 -16.34 -9.75
CA LYS A 341 -15.49 -17.08 -10.98
C LYS A 341 -15.31 -16.30 -12.30
N PRO A 342 -15.70 -15.00 -12.39
CA PRO A 342 -15.48 -14.24 -13.63
C PRO A 342 -13.98 -14.10 -13.95
N GLN A 343 -13.17 -13.72 -12.96
CA GLN A 343 -11.72 -13.55 -13.11
C GLN A 343 -11.02 -14.89 -13.37
N GLU A 344 -11.46 -15.96 -12.72
CA GLU A 344 -10.96 -17.31 -12.96
C GLU A 344 -11.15 -17.71 -14.42
N LYS A 345 -12.37 -17.54 -14.97
CA LYS A 345 -12.69 -17.86 -16.38
C LYS A 345 -11.88 -17.00 -17.35
N GLN A 346 -11.70 -15.73 -17.02
CA GLN A 346 -10.91 -14.78 -17.80
C GLN A 346 -9.44 -15.24 -17.90
N LEU A 347 -8.83 -15.58 -16.76
CA LEU A 347 -7.46 -16.05 -16.67
C LEU A 347 -7.26 -17.39 -17.40
N GLU A 348 -8.21 -18.32 -17.27
CA GLU A 348 -8.19 -19.58 -18.01
C GLU A 348 -8.23 -19.34 -19.53
N THR A 349 -9.13 -18.48 -19.99
CA THR A 349 -9.25 -18.13 -21.40
C THR A 349 -7.97 -17.47 -21.93
N TYR A 350 -7.41 -16.52 -21.17
CA TYR A 350 -6.15 -15.89 -21.51
C TYR A 350 -5.01 -16.90 -21.58
N TYR A 351 -4.86 -17.76 -20.56
CA TYR A 351 -3.81 -18.78 -20.51
C TYR A 351 -3.88 -19.72 -21.72
N ARG A 352 -5.07 -20.26 -22.02
CA ARG A 352 -5.26 -21.16 -23.16
C ARG A 352 -4.94 -20.49 -24.50
N ARG A 353 -5.27 -19.22 -24.66
CA ARG A 353 -4.97 -18.45 -25.88
C ARG A 353 -3.46 -18.20 -26.07
N VAL A 354 -2.74 -17.95 -24.98
CA VAL A 354 -1.34 -17.47 -25.06
C VAL A 354 -0.33 -18.59 -24.87
N TYR A 355 -0.62 -19.55 -24.00
CA TYR A 355 0.31 -20.60 -23.57
C TYR A 355 -0.19 -22.02 -23.84
N GLY A 356 -1.45 -22.20 -24.21
CA GLY A 356 -2.12 -23.49 -24.35
C GLY A 356 -2.07 -24.09 -25.75
N GLY A 357 -0.94 -23.91 -26.46
CA GLY A 357 -0.68 -24.53 -27.77
C GLY A 357 -0.36 -25.99 -27.70
#